data_03f2146f5666a31eafe183670d591152
#
_entry.id   03f2146f5666a31eafe183670d591152
#
_cell.length_a   1.000
_cell.length_b   1.000
_cell.length_c   1.000
_cell.angle_alpha   90.00
_cell.angle_beta   90.00
_cell.angle_gamma   90.00
#
_symmetry.space_group_name_H-M   'P 1'
#
loop_
_entity.id
_entity.type
_entity.pdbx_description
1 polymer ?
#
loop_
_entity_poly.entity_id
_entity_poly.type
_entity_poly.pdbx_seq_one_letter_code
_entity_poly.pdbx_strand_id
1 'polypeptide(L)'
;MKFSLCMIVKNEEAVLNRCLESMASAMDEIIIVDTGSTDATKKIATAYTDQIYDFAWTGNFAEARNYAASKATGDYIYTADADEYLEPEELQKLLQLKKVLLPEVEIVQMLY
;
A
#
# COMPACT_ATOMS: atom_id res chain seq x y z
N MET A 1 -12.38 -6.47 10.01
CA MET A 1 -10.93 -6.66 9.83
C MET A 1 -10.32 -5.40 9.23
N LYS A 2 -9.22 -4.91 9.78
CA LYS A 2 -8.59 -3.68 9.30
C LYS A 2 -7.37 -4.01 8.46
N PHE A 3 -7.36 -3.58 7.21
CA PHE A 3 -6.25 -3.77 6.28
C PHE A 3 -5.44 -2.47 6.15
N SER A 4 -4.14 -2.58 6.28
CA SER A 4 -3.20 -1.47 6.02
C SER A 4 -2.45 -1.77 4.73
N LEU A 5 -2.56 -0.87 3.76
CA LEU A 5 -1.76 -0.92 2.55
C LEU A 5 -0.45 -0.20 2.80
N CYS A 6 0.67 -0.87 2.60
CA CYS A 6 2.00 -0.27 2.73
C CYS A 6 2.70 -0.29 1.38
N MET A 7 3.12 0.87 0.91
CA MET A 7 3.79 1.01 -0.39
C MET A 7 5.07 1.81 -0.24
N ILE A 8 6.09 1.39 -0.98
CA ILE A 8 7.33 2.14 -1.14
C ILE A 8 7.36 2.65 -2.57
N VAL A 9 7.51 3.95 -2.74
CA VAL A 9 7.39 4.58 -4.05
C VAL A 9 8.57 5.51 -4.34
N LYS A 10 8.92 5.62 -5.63
CA LYS A 10 9.85 6.62 -6.12
C LYS A 10 9.57 6.87 -7.60
N ASN A 11 9.18 8.11 -7.92
CA ASN A 11 8.90 8.51 -9.31
C ASN A 11 7.90 7.59 -10.02
N GLU A 12 6.75 7.41 -9.40
CA GLU A 12 5.68 6.52 -9.88
C GLU A 12 4.45 7.30 -10.36
N GLU A 13 4.59 8.56 -10.76
CA GLU A 13 3.43 9.40 -11.11
C GLU A 13 2.59 8.83 -12.25
N ALA A 14 3.18 8.05 -13.15
CA ALA A 14 2.45 7.51 -14.30
C ALA A 14 1.46 6.41 -13.91
N VAL A 15 1.69 5.69 -12.81
CA VAL A 15 0.92 4.48 -12.46
C VAL A 15 0.31 4.51 -11.08
N LEU A 16 0.77 5.37 -10.18
CA LEU A 16 0.34 5.33 -8.78
C LEU A 16 -1.16 5.54 -8.62
N ASN A 17 -1.75 6.46 -9.35
CA ASN A 17 -3.18 6.72 -9.23
C ASN A 17 -4.00 5.48 -9.58
N ARG A 18 -3.62 4.77 -10.65
CA ARG A 18 -4.32 3.55 -11.06
C ARG A 18 -4.23 2.48 -9.96
N CYS A 19 -3.05 2.32 -9.38
CA CYS A 19 -2.85 1.37 -8.29
C CYS A 19 -3.77 1.68 -7.11
N LEU A 20 -3.71 2.91 -6.61
CA LEU A 20 -4.47 3.31 -5.43
C LEU A 20 -5.97 3.30 -5.69
N GLU A 21 -6.41 3.78 -6.85
CA GLU A 21 -7.82 3.76 -7.19
C GLU A 21 -8.39 2.34 -7.22
N SER A 22 -7.59 1.38 -7.71
CA SER A 22 -8.05 0.00 -7.87
C SER A 22 -8.21 -0.74 -6.55
N MET A 23 -7.53 -0.33 -5.49
CA MET A 23 -7.53 -1.09 -4.24
C MET A 23 -7.92 -0.31 -3.00
N ALA A 24 -8.10 1.01 -3.10
CA ALA A 24 -8.36 1.84 -1.93
C ALA A 24 -9.64 1.43 -1.17
N SER A 25 -10.66 0.97 -1.88
CA SER A 25 -11.92 0.58 -1.23
C SER A 25 -11.79 -0.63 -0.30
N ALA A 26 -10.75 -1.44 -0.48
CA ALA A 26 -10.50 -2.59 0.38
C ALA A 26 -9.56 -2.25 1.54
N MET A 27 -8.98 -1.06 1.55
CA MET A 27 -7.99 -0.66 2.54
C MET A 27 -8.59 0.29 3.57
N ASP A 28 -8.30 0.05 4.83
CA ASP A 28 -8.72 0.92 5.93
C ASP A 28 -7.67 1.98 6.23
N GLU A 29 -6.43 1.69 5.87
CA GLU A 29 -5.30 2.58 6.08
C GLU A 29 -4.35 2.45 4.89
N ILE A 30 -3.82 3.58 4.41
CA ILE A 30 -2.85 3.59 3.32
C ILE A 30 -1.61 4.34 3.79
N ILE A 31 -0.47 3.66 3.74
CA ILE A 31 0.82 4.21 4.16
C ILE A 31 1.75 4.23 2.95
N ILE A 32 2.21 5.41 2.61
CA ILE A 32 3.12 5.64 1.48
C ILE A 32 4.47 6.06 2.02
N VAL A 33 5.50 5.32 1.67
CA VAL A 33 6.89 5.67 2.00
C VAL A 33 7.57 6.09 0.70
N ASP A 34 7.96 7.36 0.64
CA ASP A 34 8.60 7.95 -0.53
C ASP A 34 10.12 7.96 -0.33
N THR A 35 10.84 7.37 -1.26
CA THR A 35 12.30 7.24 -1.16
C THR A 35 13.05 8.24 -2.01
N GLY A 36 12.42 9.37 -2.34
CA GLY A 36 13.10 10.46 -3.03
C GLY A 36 12.50 10.83 -4.37
N SER A 37 11.17 10.82 -4.50
CA SER A 37 10.51 11.23 -5.73
C SER A 37 10.77 12.70 -6.04
N THR A 38 11.00 12.98 -7.32
CA THR A 38 11.17 14.34 -7.84
C THR A 38 10.01 14.76 -8.76
N ASP A 39 9.03 13.87 -8.95
CA ASP A 39 7.86 14.11 -9.77
C ASP A 39 6.60 14.33 -8.91
N ALA A 40 5.41 14.14 -9.47
CA ALA A 40 4.14 14.36 -8.79
C ALA A 40 3.68 13.18 -7.92
N THR A 41 4.53 12.18 -7.69
CA THR A 41 4.16 10.96 -6.93
C THR A 41 3.54 11.29 -5.58
N LYS A 42 4.19 12.13 -4.77
CA LYS A 42 3.67 12.49 -3.44
C LYS A 42 2.34 13.23 -3.52
N LYS A 43 2.21 14.10 -4.51
CA LYS A 43 0.97 14.85 -4.70
C LYS A 43 -0.19 13.92 -5.05
N ILE A 44 0.05 12.92 -5.89
CA ILE A 44 -0.97 11.93 -6.24
C ILE A 44 -1.40 11.16 -4.99
N ALA A 45 -0.44 10.76 -4.16
CA ALA A 45 -0.73 10.02 -2.94
C ALA A 45 -1.61 10.80 -1.97
N THR A 46 -1.51 12.13 -1.93
CA THR A 46 -2.30 12.96 -1.01
C THR A 46 -3.80 12.88 -1.27
N ALA A 47 -4.21 12.44 -2.45
CA ALA A 47 -5.63 12.24 -2.76
C ALA A 47 -6.22 11.03 -2.03
N TYR A 48 -5.39 10.14 -1.52
CA TYR A 48 -5.82 8.88 -0.90
C TYR A 48 -5.48 8.77 0.57
N THR A 49 -4.44 9.46 1.02
CA THR A 49 -3.98 9.36 2.41
C THR A 49 -3.17 10.58 2.80
N ASP A 50 -3.13 10.88 4.09
CA ASP A 50 -2.21 11.86 4.66
C ASP A 50 -1.00 11.18 5.31
N GLN A 51 -0.95 9.86 5.33
CA GLN A 51 0.17 9.10 5.87
C GLN A 51 1.23 8.88 4.81
N ILE A 52 1.96 9.92 4.50
CA ILE A 52 3.02 9.92 3.50
C ILE A 52 4.32 10.30 4.20
N TYR A 53 5.29 9.38 4.18
CA TYR A 53 6.54 9.53 4.89
C TYR A 53 7.72 9.55 3.92
N ASP A 54 8.67 10.44 4.17
CA ASP A 54 9.93 10.45 3.43
C ASP A 54 10.92 9.52 4.13
N PHE A 55 11.59 8.68 3.35
CA PHE A 55 12.58 7.76 3.87
C PHE A 55 13.80 7.77 2.94
N ALA A 56 14.94 8.22 3.43
CA ALA A 56 16.15 8.28 2.63
C ALA A 56 16.53 6.88 2.17
N TRP A 57 16.75 6.73 0.85
CA TRP A 57 17.13 5.43 0.31
C TRP A 57 18.51 5.03 0.78
N THR A 58 18.60 3.87 1.44
CA THR A 58 19.85 3.36 2.03
C THR A 58 20.46 2.25 1.18
N GLY A 59 19.85 1.90 0.05
CA GLY A 59 20.23 0.74 -0.73
C GLY A 59 19.67 -0.57 -0.20
N ASN A 60 18.89 -0.52 0.87
CA ASN A 60 18.29 -1.71 1.49
C ASN A 60 16.77 -1.61 1.46
N PHE A 61 16.18 -2.37 0.58
CA PHE A 61 14.71 -2.38 0.41
C PHE A 61 13.98 -2.86 1.67
N ALA A 62 14.60 -3.81 2.39
CA ALA A 62 14.00 -4.34 3.61
C ALA A 62 13.86 -3.27 4.70
N GLU A 63 14.81 -2.32 4.79
CA GLU A 63 14.70 -1.22 5.76
C GLU A 63 13.50 -0.34 5.45
N ALA A 64 13.30 0.02 4.19
CA ALA A 64 12.15 0.83 3.77
C ALA A 64 10.83 0.10 4.05
N ARG A 65 10.79 -1.20 3.77
CA ARG A 65 9.60 -2.02 4.02
C ARG A 65 9.30 -2.11 5.52
N ASN A 66 10.31 -2.31 6.34
CA ASN A 66 10.14 -2.36 7.79
C ASN A 66 9.67 -1.01 8.33
N TYR A 67 10.19 0.07 7.79
CA TYR A 67 9.75 1.41 8.18
C TYR A 67 8.26 1.60 7.88
N ALA A 68 7.82 1.22 6.67
CA ALA A 68 6.41 1.31 6.30
C ALA A 68 5.54 0.46 7.23
N ALA A 69 5.95 -0.78 7.50
CA ALA A 69 5.22 -1.67 8.38
C ALA A 69 5.12 -1.12 9.81
N SER A 70 6.14 -0.40 10.28
CA SER A 70 6.14 0.18 11.62
C SER A 70 5.06 1.26 11.80
N LYS A 71 4.58 1.83 10.70
CA LYS A 71 3.52 2.85 10.72
C LYS A 71 2.11 2.24 10.63
N ALA A 72 2.01 0.98 10.24
CA ALA A 72 0.73 0.32 10.05
C ALA A 72 0.06 0.00 11.39
N THR A 73 -1.25 0.25 11.47
CA THR A 73 -2.05 -0.03 12.65
C THR A 73 -3.15 -1.06 12.40
N GLY A 74 -3.25 -1.58 11.18
CA GLY A 74 -4.25 -2.57 10.82
C GLY A 74 -3.93 -3.97 11.35
N ASP A 75 -4.90 -4.85 11.24
CA ASP A 75 -4.75 -6.26 11.61
C ASP A 75 -3.90 -7.01 10.60
N TYR A 76 -3.95 -6.59 9.34
CA TYR A 76 -3.21 -7.19 8.25
C TYR A 76 -2.50 -6.11 7.45
N ILE A 77 -1.32 -6.45 6.94
CA ILE A 77 -0.55 -5.58 6.07
C ILE A 77 -0.59 -6.13 4.65
N TYR A 78 -1.05 -5.33 3.72
CA TYR A 78 -1.04 -5.64 2.30
C TYR A 78 0.03 -4.77 1.64
N THR A 79 0.95 -5.40 0.91
CA THR A 79 1.99 -4.67 0.18
C THR A 79 1.73 -4.73 -1.32
N ALA A 80 1.98 -3.62 -1.99
CA ALA A 80 1.82 -3.55 -3.45
C ALA A 80 2.88 -2.65 -4.04
N ASP A 81 3.28 -2.96 -5.26
CA ASP A 81 4.13 -2.06 -6.06
C ASP A 81 3.23 -1.12 -6.85
N ALA A 82 3.72 0.09 -7.12
CA ALA A 82 2.90 1.14 -7.73
C ALA A 82 2.40 0.79 -9.13
N ASP A 83 3.06 -0.10 -9.85
CA ASP A 83 2.64 -0.54 -11.17
C ASP A 83 1.58 -1.65 -11.14
N GLU A 84 1.26 -2.15 -9.96
CA GLU A 84 0.21 -3.16 -9.78
C GLU A 84 -1.16 -2.50 -9.67
N TYR A 85 -2.19 -3.20 -10.09
CA TYR A 85 -3.57 -2.76 -9.87
C TYR A 85 -4.48 -3.98 -9.80
N LEU A 86 -5.60 -3.83 -9.10
CA LEU A 86 -6.58 -4.91 -8.97
C LEU A 86 -7.66 -4.76 -10.05
N GLU A 87 -7.91 -5.85 -10.76
CA GLU A 87 -9.09 -5.92 -11.61
C GLU A 87 -10.33 -6.03 -10.72
N PRO A 88 -11.53 -5.63 -11.21
CA PRO A 88 -12.74 -5.69 -10.38
C PRO A 88 -13.00 -7.04 -9.74
N GLU A 89 -12.72 -8.14 -10.42
CA GLU A 89 -12.90 -9.48 -9.88
C GLU A 89 -11.94 -9.77 -8.73
N GLU A 90 -10.69 -9.31 -8.87
CA GLU A 90 -9.68 -9.47 -7.83
C GLU A 90 -10.04 -8.65 -6.60
N LEU A 91 -10.55 -7.43 -6.81
CA LEU A 91 -11.00 -6.59 -5.72
C LEU A 91 -12.15 -7.26 -4.94
N GLN A 92 -13.10 -7.86 -5.64
CA GLN A 92 -14.20 -8.57 -4.99
C GLN A 92 -13.70 -9.76 -4.16
N LYS A 93 -12.72 -10.50 -4.67
CA LYS A 93 -12.12 -11.59 -3.92
C LYS A 93 -11.44 -11.09 -2.66
N LEU A 94 -10.73 -9.99 -2.75
CA LEU A 94 -10.06 -9.39 -1.59
C LEU A 94 -11.06 -8.93 -0.55
N LEU A 95 -12.14 -8.29 -0.96
CA LEU A 95 -13.18 -7.84 -0.06
C LEU A 95 -13.88 -9.00 0.65
N GLN A 96 -14.11 -10.11 -0.07
CA GLN A 96 -14.68 -11.30 0.54
C GLN A 96 -13.74 -11.94 1.55
N LEU A 97 -12.47 -12.03 1.20
CA LEU A 97 -11.47 -12.58 2.10
C LEU A 97 -11.39 -11.75 3.38
N LYS A 98 -11.45 -10.42 3.24
CA LYS A 98 -11.44 -9.51 4.38
C LYS A 98 -12.56 -9.80 5.38
N LYS A 99 -13.73 -10.22 4.90
CA LYS A 99 -14.88 -10.53 5.75
C LYS A 99 -14.69 -11.80 6.58
N VAL A 100 -13.88 -12.75 6.10
CA VAL A 100 -13.74 -14.07 6.74
C VAL A 100 -12.44 -14.24 7.50
N LEU A 101 -11.49 -13.32 7.36
CA LEU A 101 -10.21 -13.41 8.06
C LEU A 101 -10.35 -13.09 9.54
N LEU A 102 -9.57 -13.81 10.33
CA LEU A 102 -9.48 -13.59 11.78
C LEU A 102 -8.22 -12.80 12.10
N PRO A 103 -8.23 -12.00 13.20
CA PRO A 103 -7.09 -11.14 13.53
C PRO A 103 -5.76 -11.88 13.75
N GLU A 104 -5.80 -13.15 14.11
CA GLU A 104 -4.61 -13.95 14.34
C GLU A 104 -3.95 -14.50 13.07
N VAL A 105 -4.57 -14.29 11.90
CA VAL A 105 -4.00 -14.72 10.62
C VAL A 105 -3.26 -13.55 9.99
N GLU A 106 -1.96 -13.71 9.76
CA GLU A 106 -1.14 -12.68 9.16
C GLU A 106 -1.05 -12.87 7.65
N ILE A 107 -1.33 -11.80 6.90
CA ILE A 107 -1.23 -11.82 5.45
C ILE A 107 -0.41 -10.61 5.00
N VAL A 108 0.69 -10.90 4.29
CA VAL A 108 1.59 -9.85 3.81
C VAL A 108 1.33 -9.51 2.36
N GLN A 109 1.03 -10.51 1.52
CA GLN A 109 0.69 -10.28 0.13
C GLN A 109 -0.16 -11.45 -0.37
N MET A 110 -1.24 -11.16 -1.11
CA MET A 110 -2.29 -12.13 -1.30
C MET A 110 -2.56 -12.59 -2.73
N LEU A 111 -2.34 -11.80 -3.72
CA LEU A 111 -2.87 -12.08 -5.06
C LEU A 111 -1.81 -12.40 -6.08
N TYR A 112 -1.00 -13.35 -5.79
CA TYR A 112 0.03 -13.80 -6.74
C TYR A 112 0.15 -15.29 -6.81
#